data_ac3c17a7ea4c3b64ce058dd33c6ddce5
#
_entry.id   ac3c17a7ea4c3b64ce058dd33c6ddce5
#
_cell.length_a   1.000
_cell.length_b   1.000
_cell.length_c   1.000
_cell.angle_alpha   90.00
_cell.angle_beta   90.00
_cell.angle_gamma   90.00
#
_symmetry.space_group_name_H-M   'P 1'
#
loop_
_entity.id
_entity.type
_entity.pdbx_description
1 polymer ?
#
loop_
_entity_poly.entity_id
_entity_poly.type
_entity_poly.pdbx_seq_one_letter_code
_entity_poly.pdbx_strand_id
1 'polypeptide(L)'
;VDFSNNSFVVTRKGGNRVILYFNDEVGGFLRDYYEQRLANKAASPDDKALFLSLQNSRITTRAVQNIVKKYSGVAAPLKKITPHKLRSTFGTQLYRNTGDIYVVADVLGHKDVNTTKKHYAAITDDIRRKAAVEISITDSEKNK
;
A
#
# COMPACT_ATOMS: atom_id res chain seq x y z
N VAL A 1 7.83 -11.49 -6.66
CA VAL A 1 7.12 -10.47 -7.45
C VAL A 1 6.78 -11.10 -8.79
N ASP A 2 5.57 -10.90 -9.23
CA ASP A 2 5.11 -11.26 -10.56
C ASP A 2 4.83 -9.97 -11.33
N PHE A 3 5.70 -9.68 -12.28
CA PHE A 3 5.59 -8.47 -13.12
C PHE A 3 4.57 -8.61 -14.24
N SER A 4 4.13 -9.82 -14.56
CA SER A 4 3.12 -10.06 -15.61
C SER A 4 1.73 -9.70 -15.09
N ASN A 5 1.48 -9.94 -13.79
CA ASN A 5 0.21 -9.71 -13.14
C ASN A 5 0.25 -8.53 -12.16
N ASN A 6 1.33 -7.74 -12.14
CA ASN A 6 1.54 -6.63 -11.21
C ASN A 6 1.24 -7.01 -9.74
N SER A 7 1.79 -8.16 -9.30
CA SER A 7 1.46 -8.73 -7.99
C SER A 7 2.68 -9.22 -7.23
N PHE A 8 2.50 -9.39 -5.94
CA PHE A 8 3.49 -10.02 -5.07
C PHE A 8 2.83 -10.77 -3.92
N VAL A 9 3.50 -11.81 -3.45
CA VAL A 9 3.03 -12.61 -2.33
C VAL A 9 3.72 -12.14 -1.06
N VAL A 10 2.93 -11.89 -0.02
CA VAL A 10 3.43 -11.63 1.34
C VAL A 10 2.96 -12.73 2.30
N THR A 11 3.85 -13.11 3.23
CA THR A 11 3.49 -13.98 4.32
C THR A 11 3.19 -13.12 5.54
N ARG A 12 1.95 -13.16 6.01
CA ARG A 12 1.50 -12.42 7.19
C ARG A 12 1.95 -13.11 8.48
N LYS A 13 1.94 -12.40 9.60
CA LYS A 13 2.14 -12.99 10.92
C LYS A 13 1.10 -14.12 11.15
N GLY A 14 1.58 -15.33 11.40
CA GLY A 14 0.75 -16.53 11.49
C GLY A 14 0.80 -17.43 10.24
N GLY A 15 1.69 -17.13 9.27
CA GLY A 15 1.97 -18.00 8.14
C GLY A 15 1.05 -17.84 6.92
N ASN A 16 -0.06 -17.14 7.03
CA ASN A 16 -1.00 -16.95 5.92
C ASN A 16 -0.36 -16.14 4.79
N ARG A 17 -0.40 -16.70 3.58
CA ARG A 17 0.08 -16.06 2.37
C ARG A 17 -1.07 -15.34 1.67
N VAL A 18 -0.83 -14.10 1.25
CA VAL A 18 -1.78 -13.31 0.48
C VAL A 18 -1.11 -12.71 -0.73
N ILE A 19 -1.87 -12.57 -1.81
CA ILE A 19 -1.44 -11.86 -3.00
C ILE A 19 -1.90 -10.41 -2.85
N LEU A 20 -0.97 -9.49 -3.08
CA LEU A 20 -1.25 -8.06 -3.15
C LEU A 20 -0.86 -7.56 -4.53
N TYR A 21 -1.53 -6.50 -4.98
CA TYR A 21 -1.36 -5.94 -6.31
C TYR A 21 -0.78 -4.52 -6.22
N PHE A 22 -0.10 -4.12 -7.28
CA PHE A 22 0.43 -2.77 -7.45
C PHE A 22 0.04 -2.24 -8.84
N ASN A 23 0.00 -0.92 -8.98
CA ASN A 23 -0.27 -0.27 -10.26
C ASN A 23 0.98 -0.25 -11.16
N ASP A 24 0.81 0.17 -12.42
CA ASP A 24 1.89 0.18 -13.41
C ASP A 24 3.04 1.12 -13.03
N GLU A 25 2.75 2.24 -12.36
CA GLU A 25 3.77 3.18 -11.88
C GLU A 25 4.71 2.50 -10.88
N VAL A 26 4.16 1.84 -9.86
CA VAL A 26 4.95 1.06 -8.88
C VAL A 26 5.66 -0.09 -9.56
N GLY A 27 5.01 -0.74 -10.53
CA GLY A 27 5.59 -1.80 -11.36
C GLY A 27 6.83 -1.32 -12.11
N GLY A 28 6.82 -0.11 -12.67
CA GLY A 28 7.97 0.52 -13.33
C GLY A 28 9.14 0.68 -12.36
N PHE A 29 8.94 1.33 -11.21
CA PHE A 29 9.98 1.50 -10.20
C PHE A 29 10.55 0.17 -9.67
N LEU A 30 9.71 -0.85 -9.54
CA LEU A 30 10.16 -2.18 -9.10
C LEU A 30 11.02 -2.87 -10.16
N ARG A 31 10.68 -2.74 -11.46
CA ARG A 31 11.49 -3.29 -12.56
C ARG A 31 12.85 -2.63 -12.63
N ASP A 32 12.90 -1.28 -12.60
CA ASP A 32 14.14 -0.52 -12.63
C ASP A 32 15.06 -0.90 -11.48
N TYR A 33 14.50 -1.03 -10.27
CA TYR A 33 15.26 -1.50 -9.11
C TYR A 33 15.73 -2.95 -9.29
N TYR A 34 14.88 -3.82 -9.80
CA TYR A 34 15.20 -5.23 -9.96
C TYR A 34 16.35 -5.44 -10.98
N GLU A 35 16.35 -4.71 -12.08
CA GLU A 35 17.42 -4.70 -13.07
C GLU A 35 18.75 -4.25 -12.47
N GLN A 36 18.76 -3.15 -11.71
CA GLN A 36 19.94 -2.68 -10.97
C GLN A 36 20.44 -3.72 -9.96
N ARG A 37 19.51 -4.39 -9.27
CA ARG A 37 19.86 -5.47 -8.35
C ARG A 37 20.50 -6.66 -9.06
N LEU A 38 20.01 -7.06 -10.21
CA LEU A 38 20.59 -8.15 -11.00
C LEU A 38 21.99 -7.80 -11.54
N ALA A 39 22.19 -6.54 -11.91
CA ALA A 39 23.49 -6.04 -12.36
C ALA A 39 24.53 -5.95 -11.21
N ASN A 40 24.09 -5.96 -9.96
CA ASN A 40 24.96 -5.89 -8.79
C ASN A 40 25.62 -7.26 -8.51
N LYS A 41 26.82 -7.48 -9.05
CA LYS A 41 27.61 -8.71 -8.88
C LYS A 41 28.04 -9.00 -7.43
N ALA A 42 28.00 -7.99 -6.55
CA ALA A 42 28.32 -8.16 -5.13
C ALA A 42 27.16 -8.71 -4.30
N ALA A 43 25.94 -8.75 -4.87
CA ALA A 43 24.81 -9.38 -4.19
C ALA A 43 25.00 -10.90 -4.17
N SER A 44 24.74 -11.53 -3.00
CA SER A 44 24.79 -12.99 -2.91
C SER A 44 23.77 -13.62 -3.88
N PRO A 45 24.17 -14.59 -4.72
CA PRO A 45 23.26 -15.30 -5.62
C PRO A 45 22.16 -16.04 -4.88
N ASP A 46 22.41 -16.47 -3.63
CA ASP A 46 21.47 -17.21 -2.80
C ASP A 46 20.50 -16.32 -2.03
N ASP A 47 20.71 -15.00 -2.03
CA ASP A 47 19.79 -14.08 -1.35
C ASP A 47 18.54 -13.85 -2.17
N LYS A 48 17.45 -14.48 -1.73
CA LYS A 48 16.09 -14.32 -2.30
C LYS A 48 15.41 -13.02 -1.88
N ALA A 49 16.08 -12.14 -1.14
CA ALA A 49 15.51 -10.85 -0.76
C ALA A 49 15.32 -9.96 -1.99
N LEU A 50 14.15 -9.37 -2.16
CA LEU A 50 13.94 -8.36 -3.20
C LEU A 50 14.79 -7.12 -2.91
N PHE A 51 14.68 -6.57 -1.71
CA PHE A 51 15.39 -5.35 -1.32
C PHE A 51 16.64 -5.67 -0.52
N LEU A 52 17.75 -5.07 -0.95
CA LEU A 52 19.07 -5.24 -0.31
C LEU A 52 19.49 -3.95 0.40
N SER A 53 20.30 -4.11 1.43
CA SER A 53 21.06 -3.03 2.08
C SER A 53 22.27 -2.64 1.23
N LEU A 54 22.98 -1.59 1.64
CA LEU A 54 24.25 -1.20 1.02
C LEU A 54 25.37 -2.26 1.19
N GLN A 55 25.22 -3.17 2.16
CA GLN A 55 26.10 -4.32 2.34
C GLN A 55 25.66 -5.57 1.56
N ASN A 56 24.72 -5.41 0.60
CA ASN A 56 24.19 -6.49 -0.24
C ASN A 56 23.51 -7.64 0.54
N SER A 57 23.04 -7.36 1.75
CA SER A 57 22.22 -8.27 2.57
C SER A 57 20.75 -7.81 2.59
N ARG A 58 19.86 -8.71 3.01
CA ARG A 58 18.43 -8.36 3.16
C ARG A 58 18.27 -7.08 3.98
N ILE A 59 17.49 -6.12 3.43
CA ILE A 59 17.20 -4.86 4.13
C ILE A 59 16.46 -5.12 5.44
N THR A 60 16.86 -4.43 6.50
CA THR A 60 16.22 -4.52 7.81
C THR A 60 15.07 -3.53 7.93
N THR A 61 14.13 -3.81 8.85
CA THR A 61 13.04 -2.86 9.18
C THR A 61 13.59 -1.50 9.61
N ARG A 62 14.71 -1.48 10.34
CA ARG A 62 15.36 -0.23 10.76
C ARG A 62 15.91 0.56 9.60
N ALA A 63 16.49 -0.10 8.61
CA ALA A 63 16.98 0.55 7.39
C ALA A 63 15.81 1.18 6.61
N VAL A 64 14.69 0.48 6.47
CA VAL A 64 13.46 1.04 5.85
C VAL A 64 12.97 2.28 6.60
N GLN A 65 12.93 2.25 7.93
CA GLN A 65 12.55 3.41 8.74
C GLN A 65 13.49 4.60 8.50
N ASN A 66 14.79 4.35 8.41
CA ASN A 66 15.78 5.40 8.14
C ASN A 66 15.63 5.99 6.73
N ILE A 67 15.36 5.16 5.72
CA ILE A 67 15.06 5.62 4.35
C ILE A 67 13.83 6.52 4.35
N VAL A 68 12.72 6.09 4.95
CA VAL A 68 11.50 6.90 5.04
C VAL A 68 11.79 8.21 5.76
N LYS A 69 12.51 8.20 6.89
CA LYS A 69 12.88 9.41 7.63
C LYS A 69 13.72 10.36 6.78
N LYS A 70 14.71 9.84 6.03
CA LYS A 70 15.59 10.65 5.17
C LYS A 70 14.77 11.39 4.12
N TYR A 71 13.98 10.68 3.33
CA TYR A 71 13.25 11.28 2.21
C TYR A 71 12.06 12.12 2.67
N SER A 72 11.37 11.75 3.74
CA SER A 72 10.30 12.57 4.30
C SER A 72 10.82 13.87 4.90
N GLY A 73 12.04 13.89 5.44
CA GLY A 73 12.67 15.12 5.93
C GLY A 73 12.91 16.16 4.84
N VAL A 74 13.12 15.71 3.59
CA VAL A 74 13.25 16.59 2.43
C VAL A 74 11.88 17.01 1.89
N ALA A 75 10.98 16.04 1.70
CA ALA A 75 9.69 16.28 1.05
C ALA A 75 8.65 16.97 1.95
N ALA A 76 8.72 16.78 3.26
CA ALA A 76 7.78 17.32 4.23
C ALA A 76 8.46 17.56 5.60
N PRO A 77 9.36 18.53 5.71
CA PRO A 77 10.24 18.72 6.88
C PRO A 77 9.46 18.98 8.18
N LEU A 78 8.27 19.57 8.08
CA LEU A 78 7.41 19.88 9.21
C LEU A 78 6.54 18.71 9.69
N LYS A 79 6.59 17.55 8.99
CA LYS A 79 5.75 16.39 9.28
C LYS A 79 6.60 15.21 9.72
N LYS A 80 6.23 14.60 10.86
CA LYS A 80 6.83 13.33 11.29
C LYS A 80 6.19 12.18 10.50
N ILE A 81 6.81 11.81 9.37
CA ILE A 81 6.37 10.70 8.52
C ILE A 81 7.13 9.42 8.90
N THR A 82 6.40 8.33 9.04
CA THR A 82 6.93 7.00 9.34
C THR A 82 6.32 5.98 8.38
N PRO A 83 6.89 4.77 8.23
CA PRO A 83 6.28 3.71 7.43
C PRO A 83 4.82 3.43 7.84
N HIS A 84 4.52 3.51 9.14
CA HIS A 84 3.15 3.33 9.64
C HIS A 84 2.21 4.45 9.17
N LYS A 85 2.68 5.69 9.14
CA LYS A 85 1.91 6.83 8.59
C LYS A 85 1.65 6.66 7.09
N LEU A 86 2.65 6.23 6.33
CA LEU A 86 2.47 5.93 4.90
C LEU A 86 1.43 4.83 4.68
N ARG A 87 1.49 3.77 5.49
CA ARG A 87 0.49 2.71 5.46
C ARG A 87 -0.92 3.21 5.79
N SER A 88 -1.07 4.08 6.80
CA SER A 88 -2.36 4.70 7.15
C SER A 88 -2.88 5.59 6.03
N THR A 89 -1.99 6.36 5.37
CA THR A 89 -2.35 7.19 4.21
C THR A 89 -2.84 6.34 3.06
N PHE A 90 -2.14 5.24 2.76
CA PHE A 90 -2.56 4.28 1.73
C PHE A 90 -3.94 3.69 2.05
N GLY A 91 -4.18 3.23 3.28
CA GLY A 91 -5.48 2.70 3.69
C GLY A 91 -6.61 3.73 3.61
N THR A 92 -6.32 5.00 3.94
CA THR A 92 -7.25 6.12 3.77
C THR A 92 -7.64 6.31 2.30
N GLN A 93 -6.65 6.32 1.42
CA GLN A 93 -6.88 6.49 -0.01
C GLN A 93 -7.65 5.30 -0.59
N LEU A 94 -7.28 4.08 -0.20
CA LEU A 94 -7.97 2.87 -0.62
C LEU A 94 -9.44 2.88 -0.19
N TYR A 95 -9.73 3.30 1.03
CA TYR A 95 -11.10 3.42 1.52
C TYR A 95 -11.90 4.50 0.77
N ARG A 96 -11.29 5.66 0.49
CA ARG A 96 -11.93 6.72 -0.29
C ARG A 96 -12.29 6.27 -1.71
N ASN A 97 -11.44 5.45 -2.31
CA ASN A 97 -11.62 4.97 -3.68
C ASN A 97 -12.62 3.82 -3.78
N THR A 98 -12.67 2.94 -2.78
CA THR A 98 -13.49 1.71 -2.83
C THR A 98 -14.79 1.83 -2.05
N GLY A 99 -14.84 2.68 -1.01
CA GLY A 99 -15.93 2.70 -0.04
C GLY A 99 -16.03 1.44 0.82
N ASP A 100 -15.15 0.45 0.59
CA ASP A 100 -15.24 -0.87 1.23
C ASP A 100 -14.17 -1.05 2.31
N ILE A 101 -14.66 -1.09 3.56
CA ILE A 101 -13.80 -1.25 4.74
C ILE A 101 -13.22 -2.67 4.87
N TYR A 102 -13.88 -3.68 4.28
CA TYR A 102 -13.41 -5.05 4.31
C TYR A 102 -12.22 -5.23 3.36
N VAL A 103 -12.28 -4.62 2.17
CA VAL A 103 -11.13 -4.55 1.25
C VAL A 103 -9.93 -3.88 1.92
N VAL A 104 -10.15 -2.76 2.61
CA VAL A 104 -9.08 -2.06 3.35
C VAL A 104 -8.49 -2.94 4.44
N ALA A 105 -9.34 -3.60 5.25
CA ALA A 105 -8.88 -4.49 6.30
C ALA A 105 -8.08 -5.66 5.76
N ASP A 106 -8.54 -6.26 4.66
CA ASP A 106 -7.83 -7.37 4.02
C ASP A 106 -6.48 -6.93 3.46
N VAL A 107 -6.43 -5.90 2.64
CA VAL A 107 -5.18 -5.38 2.04
C VAL A 107 -4.18 -4.98 3.13
N LEU A 108 -4.64 -4.30 4.18
CA LEU A 108 -3.81 -3.95 5.33
C LEU A 108 -3.49 -5.14 6.25
N GLY A 109 -4.16 -6.29 6.11
CA GLY A 109 -3.94 -7.46 6.94
C GLY A 109 -4.36 -7.27 8.40
N HIS A 110 -5.40 -6.50 8.63
CA HIS A 110 -6.01 -6.38 9.95
C HIS A 110 -6.85 -7.62 10.24
N LYS A 111 -6.59 -8.29 11.35
CA LYS A 111 -7.35 -9.47 11.77
C LYS A 111 -8.78 -9.12 12.19
N ASP A 112 -8.96 -7.93 12.75
CA ASP A 112 -10.25 -7.42 13.21
C ASP A 112 -10.64 -6.18 12.40
N VAL A 113 -11.74 -6.30 11.65
CA VAL A 113 -12.32 -5.20 10.87
C VAL A 113 -12.78 -4.05 11.76
N ASN A 114 -13.12 -4.30 13.02
CA ASN A 114 -13.54 -3.23 13.94
C ASN A 114 -12.40 -2.25 14.22
N THR A 115 -11.14 -2.72 14.24
CA THR A 115 -9.97 -1.83 14.32
C THR A 115 -9.92 -0.89 13.12
N THR A 116 -10.21 -1.41 11.93
CA THR A 116 -10.28 -0.62 10.70
C THR A 116 -11.44 0.36 10.73
N LYS A 117 -12.65 -0.08 11.11
CA LYS A 117 -13.85 0.77 11.22
C LYS A 117 -13.63 1.97 12.13
N LYS A 118 -13.05 1.77 13.32
CA LYS A 118 -12.75 2.86 14.25
C LYS A 118 -11.79 3.90 13.66
N HIS A 119 -10.78 3.43 12.93
CA HIS A 119 -9.77 4.30 12.33
C HIS A 119 -10.30 5.16 11.19
N TYR A 120 -11.29 4.66 10.44
CA TYR A 120 -11.85 5.33 9.26
C TYR A 120 -13.28 5.89 9.48
N ALA A 121 -13.77 5.94 10.70
CA ALA A 121 -15.14 6.37 11.02
C ALA A 121 -15.48 7.76 10.46
N ALA A 122 -14.57 8.73 10.57
CA ALA A 122 -14.80 10.09 10.04
C ALA A 122 -14.93 10.12 8.51
N ILE A 123 -14.18 9.25 7.80
CA ILE A 123 -14.22 9.16 6.34
C ILE A 123 -15.53 8.51 5.88
N THR A 124 -16.07 7.60 6.67
CA THR A 124 -17.36 6.93 6.40
C THR A 124 -18.49 7.95 6.28
N ASP A 125 -18.49 8.99 7.09
CA ASP A 125 -19.51 10.03 7.06
C ASP A 125 -19.44 10.85 5.76
N ASP A 126 -18.26 11.21 5.30
CA ASP A 126 -18.05 11.89 4.02
C ASP A 126 -18.50 11.03 2.83
N ILE A 127 -18.23 9.71 2.87
CA ILE A 127 -18.70 8.77 1.82
C ILE A 127 -20.22 8.67 1.80
N ARG A 128 -20.86 8.60 2.98
CA ARG A 128 -22.32 8.58 3.08
C ARG A 128 -22.97 9.83 2.51
N ARG A 129 -22.39 11.01 2.80
CA ARG A 129 -22.87 12.29 2.24
C ARG A 129 -22.76 12.32 0.74
N LYS A 130 -21.64 11.88 0.17
CA LYS A 130 -21.45 11.81 -1.29
C LYS A 130 -22.45 10.85 -1.94
N ALA A 131 -22.59 9.64 -1.40
CA ALA A 131 -23.55 8.66 -1.89
C ALA A 131 -25.01 9.19 -1.87
N ALA A 132 -25.38 9.94 -0.85
CA ALA A 132 -26.72 10.53 -0.77
C ALA A 132 -26.97 11.60 -1.85
N VAL A 133 -25.93 12.31 -2.30
CA VAL A 133 -26.02 13.32 -3.37
C VAL A 133 -26.07 12.67 -4.75
N GLU A 134 -25.42 11.52 -4.94
CA GLU A 134 -25.35 10.80 -6.21
C GLU A 134 -26.65 10.01 -6.55
N ILE A 135 -27.52 9.77 -5.56
CA ILE A 135 -28.80 9.09 -5.77
C ILE A 135 -29.84 10.13 -6.23
N SER A 136 -30.04 10.24 -7.56
CA SER A 136 -31.15 11.01 -8.13
C SER A 136 -32.39 10.14 -8.27
N ILE A 137 -33.47 10.52 -7.59
CA ILE A 137 -34.77 9.82 -7.68
C ILE A 137 -35.54 10.22 -8.97
N THR A 138 -35.08 11.26 -9.67
CA THR A 138 -35.82 11.87 -10.80
C THR A 138 -35.39 11.35 -12.18
N ASP A 139 -34.39 10.49 -12.30
CA ASP A 139 -33.94 9.95 -13.60
C ASP A 139 -34.84 8.83 -14.18
N SER A 140 -35.98 8.51 -13.54
CA SER A 140 -36.89 7.46 -13.99
C SER A 140 -37.90 7.92 -15.05
N GLU A 141 -37.94 9.19 -15.44
CA GLU A 141 -39.00 9.72 -16.34
C GLU A 141 -38.53 10.16 -17.74
N LYS A 142 -37.29 9.89 -18.15
CA LYS A 142 -36.83 10.31 -19.49
C LYS A 142 -36.67 9.19 -20.50
N ASN A 143 -37.31 8.04 -20.32
CA ASN A 143 -37.42 7.01 -21.34
C ASN A 143 -38.89 6.60 -21.53
N LYS A 144 -39.68 7.47 -22.17
CA LYS A 144 -40.89 7.11 -22.90
C LYS A 144 -40.90 7.80 -24.25
#